data_77efe9d8d1a9bf1c3f3f9a35463deabe
#
_entry.id   77efe9d8d1a9bf1c3f3f9a35463deabe
#
_cell.length_a   1.000
_cell.length_b   1.000
_cell.length_c   1.000
_cell.angle_alpha   90.00
_cell.angle_beta   90.00
_cell.angle_gamma   90.00
#
_symmetry.space_group_name_H-M   'P 1'
#
loop_
_entity.id
_entity.type
_entity.pdbx_description
1 polymer ?
#
loop_
_entity_poly.entity_id
_entity_poly.type
_entity_poly.pdbx_seq_one_letter_code
_entity_poly.pdbx_strand_id
1 'polypeptide(L)'
;MPQIAVGLQYKHNNRGDLLHAIGAESASGTDIYVSATKLFLAQGLLLNGTVRFTKANQAGILGFGGDRHSAYSPQLEVSAAYLLSRKVAIGAEYRTKPDNLSIAHEDDWCDLFVAWAPSKHVSVTVAYADLGNIVIADHQRGLYASLQVGL
;
A
#
# COMPACT_ATOMS: atom_id res chain seq x y z
N MET A 1 -20.60 -13.21 4.16
CA MET A 1 -19.39 -13.83 3.60
C MET A 1 -18.41 -12.72 3.28
N PRO A 2 -17.07 -12.91 3.31
CA PRO A 2 -16.12 -11.94 2.81
C PRO A 2 -16.21 -11.84 1.28
N GLN A 3 -15.90 -10.67 0.75
CA GLN A 3 -15.64 -10.46 -0.68
C GLN A 3 -14.18 -10.79 -0.94
N ILE A 4 -13.90 -11.58 -1.98
CA ILE A 4 -12.55 -11.97 -2.36
C ILE A 4 -12.25 -11.40 -3.74
N ALA A 5 -11.08 -10.78 -3.89
CA ALA A 5 -10.57 -10.27 -5.14
C ALA A 5 -9.17 -10.85 -5.40
N VAL A 6 -8.89 -11.16 -6.66
CA VAL A 6 -7.56 -11.55 -7.15
C VAL A 6 -7.18 -10.57 -8.25
N GLY A 7 -5.94 -10.08 -8.26
CA GLY A 7 -5.53 -9.13 -9.26
C GLY A 7 -4.05 -9.20 -9.61
N LEU A 8 -3.74 -8.59 -10.74
CA LEU A 8 -2.39 -8.37 -11.26
C LEU A 8 -2.17 -6.87 -11.40
N GLN A 9 -0.99 -6.40 -11.02
CA GLN A 9 -0.60 -5.00 -11.18
C GLN A 9 0.78 -4.92 -11.83
N TYR A 10 0.81 -4.47 -13.08
CA TYR A 10 2.07 -4.15 -13.77
C TYR A 10 2.47 -2.71 -13.50
N LYS A 11 3.75 -2.50 -13.22
CA LYS A 11 4.34 -1.18 -12.97
C LYS A 11 5.62 -1.04 -13.77
N HIS A 12 5.87 0.16 -14.26
CA HIS A 12 7.09 0.51 -15.00
C HIS A 12 7.58 1.89 -14.58
N ASN A 13 8.89 2.02 -14.39
CA ASN A 13 9.56 3.28 -14.09
C ASN A 13 10.50 3.64 -15.24
N ASN A 14 10.38 4.85 -15.78
CA ASN A 14 11.17 5.32 -16.93
C ASN A 14 12.62 5.71 -16.58
N ARG A 15 13.03 5.61 -15.33
CA ARG A 15 14.37 5.98 -14.85
C ARG A 15 15.28 4.76 -14.66
N GLY A 16 15.31 3.83 -15.62
CA GLY A 16 16.04 2.56 -15.53
C GLY A 16 17.51 2.72 -15.14
N ASP A 17 18.23 3.66 -15.75
CA ASP A 17 19.65 3.90 -15.46
C ASP A 17 19.88 4.29 -13.98
N LEU A 18 19.02 5.17 -13.44
CA LEU A 18 19.09 5.57 -12.05
C LEU A 18 18.77 4.39 -11.11
N LEU A 19 17.78 3.58 -11.48
CA LEU A 19 17.38 2.42 -10.68
C LEU A 19 18.49 1.36 -10.61
N HIS A 20 19.15 1.09 -11.71
CA HIS A 20 20.32 0.20 -11.73
C HIS A 20 21.49 0.76 -10.92
N ALA A 21 21.71 2.08 -10.96
CA ALA A 21 22.76 2.74 -10.17
C ALA A 21 22.54 2.62 -8.65
N ILE A 22 21.28 2.49 -8.18
CA ILE A 22 20.94 2.26 -6.77
C ILE A 22 20.80 0.77 -6.42
N GLY A 23 21.13 -0.15 -7.32
CA GLY A 23 21.13 -1.58 -7.07
C GLY A 23 19.83 -2.32 -7.39
N ALA A 24 18.84 -1.67 -7.99
CA ALA A 24 17.62 -2.35 -8.43
C ALA A 24 17.89 -3.23 -9.67
N GLU A 25 17.30 -4.42 -9.68
CA GLU A 25 17.47 -5.39 -10.79
C GLU A 25 16.70 -4.97 -12.05
N SER A 26 15.51 -4.41 -11.88
CA SER A 26 14.64 -4.07 -13.01
C SER A 26 13.86 -2.77 -12.76
N ALA A 27 13.58 -2.07 -13.86
CA ALA A 27 12.72 -0.89 -13.89
C ALA A 27 11.21 -1.24 -13.97
N SER A 28 10.88 -2.52 -14.16
CA SER A 28 9.48 -2.97 -14.24
C SER A 28 9.24 -4.28 -13.51
N GLY A 29 8.01 -4.51 -13.11
CA GLY A 29 7.57 -5.73 -12.45
C GLY A 29 6.06 -5.87 -12.40
N THR A 30 5.61 -7.08 -12.07
CA THR A 30 4.20 -7.42 -11.95
C THR A 30 3.94 -7.99 -10.56
N ASP A 31 3.06 -7.35 -9.81
CA ASP A 31 2.59 -7.88 -8.53
C ASP A 31 1.36 -8.74 -8.76
N ILE A 32 1.24 -9.81 -7.97
CA ILE A 32 0.04 -10.65 -7.89
C ILE A 32 -0.52 -10.53 -6.48
N TYR A 33 -1.82 -10.33 -6.34
CA TYR A 33 -2.41 -10.21 -5.01
C TYR A 33 -3.75 -10.94 -4.89
N VAL A 34 -4.04 -11.35 -3.65
CA VAL A 34 -5.33 -11.87 -3.21
C VAL A 34 -5.77 -11.03 -2.02
N SER A 35 -6.97 -10.48 -2.10
CA SER A 35 -7.56 -9.61 -1.09
C SER A 35 -8.88 -10.17 -0.59
N ALA A 36 -9.13 -10.08 0.71
CA ALA A 36 -10.40 -10.44 1.33
C ALA A 36 -10.92 -9.27 2.16
N THR A 37 -12.16 -8.83 1.88
CA THR A 37 -12.80 -7.72 2.59
C THR A 37 -14.11 -8.19 3.22
N LYS A 38 -14.34 -7.82 4.46
CA LYS A 38 -15.58 -8.13 5.18
C LYS A 38 -16.10 -6.93 5.96
N LEU A 39 -17.35 -6.59 5.70
CA LEU A 39 -18.11 -5.62 6.48
C LEU A 39 -18.99 -6.35 7.50
N PHE A 40 -18.80 -6.03 8.78
CA PHE A 40 -19.60 -6.46 9.91
C PHE A 40 -20.59 -5.34 10.24
N LEU A 41 -21.76 -5.36 9.59
CA LEU A 41 -22.74 -4.28 9.68
C LEU A 41 -23.25 -4.00 11.09
N ALA A 42 -23.47 -5.07 11.88
CA ALA A 42 -23.97 -4.93 13.25
C ALA A 42 -22.96 -4.23 14.17
N GLN A 43 -21.67 -4.37 13.89
CA GLN A 43 -20.58 -3.77 14.64
C GLN A 43 -20.07 -2.47 14.01
N GLY A 44 -20.52 -2.12 12.79
CA GLY A 44 -19.98 -1.00 12.04
C GLY A 44 -18.50 -1.16 11.69
N LEU A 45 -17.99 -2.40 11.53
CA LEU A 45 -16.58 -2.68 11.34
C LEU A 45 -16.31 -3.23 9.94
N LEU A 46 -15.38 -2.61 9.22
CA LEU A 46 -14.85 -3.07 7.94
C LEU A 46 -13.43 -3.61 8.17
N LEU A 47 -13.17 -4.83 7.74
CA LEU A 47 -11.84 -5.44 7.76
C LEU A 47 -11.42 -5.82 6.35
N ASN A 48 -10.16 -5.55 6.02
CA ASN A 48 -9.52 -6.02 4.80
C ASN A 48 -8.18 -6.67 5.13
N GLY A 49 -7.85 -7.73 4.41
CA GLY A 49 -6.54 -8.37 4.42
C GLY A 49 -6.15 -8.74 3.00
N THR A 50 -4.91 -8.43 2.62
CA THR A 50 -4.35 -8.72 1.30
C THR A 50 -2.98 -9.36 1.46
N VAL A 51 -2.74 -10.42 0.70
CA VAL A 51 -1.41 -10.98 0.49
C VAL A 51 -1.00 -10.62 -0.93
N ARG A 52 0.12 -9.92 -1.05
CA ARG A 52 0.71 -9.50 -2.31
C ARG A 52 2.06 -10.19 -2.50
N PHE A 53 2.25 -10.84 -3.62
CA PHE A 53 3.55 -11.34 -4.06
C PHE A 53 4.21 -10.27 -4.92
N THR A 54 5.29 -9.70 -4.42
CA THR A 54 5.97 -8.56 -5.05
C THR A 54 7.48 -8.64 -4.84
N LYS A 55 8.22 -7.97 -5.70
CA LYS A 55 9.63 -7.61 -5.52
C LYS A 55 9.84 -6.10 -5.72
N ALA A 56 8.76 -5.32 -5.60
CA ALA A 56 8.74 -3.88 -5.81
C ALA A 56 9.36 -3.14 -4.63
N ASN A 57 10.40 -2.34 -4.86
CA ASN A 57 11.00 -1.45 -3.88
C ASN A 57 10.21 -0.15 -3.81
N GLN A 58 9.81 0.30 -2.61
CA GLN A 58 8.94 1.46 -2.41
C GLN A 58 7.74 1.45 -3.37
N ALA A 59 6.97 0.36 -3.36
CA ALA A 59 5.82 0.16 -4.25
C ALA A 59 6.14 0.27 -5.76
N GLY A 60 7.40 0.09 -6.17
CA GLY A 60 7.90 0.15 -7.55
C GLY A 60 8.55 1.47 -7.94
N ILE A 61 8.55 2.48 -7.07
CA ILE A 61 9.22 3.77 -7.31
C ILE A 61 10.74 3.58 -7.42
N LEU A 62 11.30 2.71 -6.59
CA LEU A 62 12.73 2.37 -6.60
C LEU A 62 13.04 1.08 -7.39
N GLY A 63 12.22 0.74 -8.38
CA GLY A 63 12.37 -0.43 -9.21
C GLY A 63 11.93 -1.72 -8.55
N PHE A 64 12.46 -2.85 -9.05
CA PHE A 64 12.02 -4.20 -8.67
C PHE A 64 13.20 -5.10 -8.47
N GLY A 65 13.18 -5.86 -7.35
CA GLY A 65 14.32 -6.65 -6.93
C GLY A 65 15.52 -5.80 -6.57
N GLY A 66 16.57 -6.38 -6.09
CA GLY A 66 17.78 -5.65 -5.73
C GLY A 66 18.97 -6.55 -5.49
N ASP A 67 20.07 -5.93 -5.14
CA ASP A 67 21.37 -6.58 -4.88
C ASP A 67 21.36 -7.47 -3.63
N ARG A 68 20.41 -7.26 -2.69
CA ARG A 68 20.21 -8.16 -1.54
C ARG A 68 19.26 -9.31 -1.85
N HIS A 69 18.08 -8.98 -2.44
CA HIS A 69 17.05 -9.97 -2.78
C HIS A 69 16.37 -9.59 -4.10
N SER A 70 16.31 -10.52 -5.04
CA SER A 70 15.67 -10.33 -6.33
C SER A 70 14.40 -11.17 -6.52
N ALA A 71 14.11 -12.07 -5.58
CA ALA A 71 12.94 -12.95 -5.65
C ALA A 71 11.65 -12.25 -5.20
N TYR A 72 10.53 -12.76 -5.69
CA TYR A 72 9.22 -12.39 -5.16
C TYR A 72 9.06 -12.81 -3.71
N SER A 73 8.54 -11.94 -2.87
CA SER A 73 8.22 -12.22 -1.48
C SER A 73 6.76 -11.90 -1.17
N PRO A 74 6.11 -12.67 -0.29
CA PRO A 74 4.77 -12.34 0.17
C PRO A 74 4.82 -11.14 1.11
N GLN A 75 3.99 -10.13 0.83
CA GLN A 75 3.80 -8.95 1.68
C GLN A 75 2.36 -8.92 2.16
N LEU A 76 2.18 -8.52 3.41
CA LEU A 76 0.89 -8.42 4.06
C LEU A 76 0.41 -6.97 4.06
N GLU A 77 -0.84 -6.76 3.64
CA GLU A 77 -1.54 -5.48 3.76
C GLU A 77 -2.82 -5.74 4.56
N VAL A 78 -3.02 -5.02 5.66
CA VAL A 78 -4.22 -5.14 6.48
C VAL A 78 -4.79 -3.77 6.78
N SER A 79 -6.11 -3.66 6.78
CA SER A 79 -6.80 -2.46 7.22
C SER A 79 -8.04 -2.78 8.04
N ALA A 80 -8.34 -1.89 8.98
CA ALA A 80 -9.54 -1.93 9.77
C ALA A 80 -10.17 -0.54 9.82
N ALA A 81 -11.46 -0.44 9.58
CA ALA A 81 -12.20 0.81 9.67
C ALA A 81 -13.48 0.64 10.47
N TYR A 82 -13.76 1.61 11.34
CA TYR A 82 -14.99 1.68 12.12
C TYR A 82 -15.90 2.78 11.56
N LEU A 83 -17.14 2.42 11.27
CA LEU A 83 -18.15 3.34 10.75
C LEU A 83 -18.75 4.17 11.87
N LEU A 84 -18.32 5.41 12.01
CA LEU A 84 -18.88 6.39 12.96
C LEU A 84 -20.30 6.79 12.54
N SER A 85 -20.59 6.75 11.26
CA SER A 85 -21.91 6.99 10.67
C SER A 85 -22.01 6.32 9.30
N ARG A 86 -23.16 6.47 8.62
CA ARG A 86 -23.32 5.99 7.23
C ARG A 86 -22.39 6.71 6.22
N LYS A 87 -21.75 7.79 6.62
CA LYS A 87 -20.95 8.65 5.74
C LYS A 87 -19.52 8.85 6.23
N VAL A 88 -19.20 8.44 7.45
CA VAL A 88 -17.88 8.69 8.05
C VAL A 88 -17.34 7.40 8.66
N ALA A 89 -16.11 7.09 8.31
CA ALA A 89 -15.33 6.01 8.92
C ALA A 89 -13.99 6.53 9.41
N ILE A 90 -13.47 5.93 10.48
CA ILE A 90 -12.09 6.09 10.95
C ILE A 90 -11.42 4.73 10.90
N GLY A 91 -10.17 4.69 10.50
CA GLY A 91 -9.47 3.41 10.37
C GLY A 91 -7.97 3.54 10.44
N ALA A 92 -7.34 2.38 10.39
CA ALA A 92 -5.89 2.21 10.33
C ALA A 92 -5.53 1.19 9.25
N GLU A 93 -4.34 1.37 8.68
CA GLU A 93 -3.76 0.47 7.71
C GLU A 93 -2.32 0.14 8.10
N TYR A 94 -1.89 -1.08 7.81
CA TYR A 94 -0.53 -1.54 7.98
C TYR A 94 -0.11 -2.37 6.77
N ARG A 95 1.11 -2.12 6.26
CA ARG A 95 1.69 -2.84 5.13
C ARG A 95 3.12 -3.20 5.39
N THR A 96 3.47 -4.45 5.11
CA THR A 96 4.87 -4.85 5.03
C THR A 96 5.44 -4.49 3.66
N LYS A 97 6.76 -4.29 3.62
CA LYS A 97 7.51 -4.03 2.39
C LYS A 97 8.71 -4.96 2.28
N PRO A 98 9.11 -5.38 1.06
CA PRO A 98 10.35 -6.13 0.89
C PRO A 98 11.55 -5.21 1.02
N ASP A 99 12.60 -5.67 1.70
CA ASP A 99 13.88 -4.98 1.86
C ASP A 99 14.94 -5.60 0.93
N ASN A 100 14.96 -5.14 -0.32
CA ASN A 100 15.73 -5.77 -1.40
C ASN A 100 17.04 -5.03 -1.73
N LEU A 101 17.20 -3.77 -1.29
CA LEU A 101 18.33 -2.92 -1.63
C LEU A 101 19.32 -2.82 -0.48
N SER A 102 20.62 -2.90 -0.76
CA SER A 102 21.66 -2.72 0.27
C SER A 102 21.83 -1.27 0.72
N ILE A 103 21.55 -0.33 -0.18
CA ILE A 103 21.69 1.11 0.08
C ILE A 103 20.49 1.73 0.81
N ALA A 104 19.37 1.01 0.89
CA ALA A 104 18.13 1.52 1.43
C ALA A 104 17.46 0.45 2.28
N HIS A 105 17.33 0.70 3.57
CA HIS A 105 16.50 -0.13 4.45
C HIS A 105 15.06 0.33 4.34
N GLU A 106 14.15 -0.59 4.02
CA GLU A 106 12.71 -0.31 3.91
C GLU A 106 11.99 -0.80 5.15
N ASP A 107 11.43 0.13 5.91
CA ASP A 107 10.54 -0.17 7.03
C ASP A 107 9.10 -0.35 6.55
N ASP A 108 8.32 -1.07 7.36
CA ASP A 108 6.90 -1.22 7.15
C ASP A 108 6.18 0.12 7.22
N TRP A 109 5.02 0.17 6.62
CA TRP A 109 4.21 1.36 6.54
C TRP A 109 2.94 1.20 7.37
N CYS A 110 2.55 2.26 8.10
CA CYS A 110 1.25 2.35 8.75
C CYS A 110 0.61 3.73 8.58
N ASP A 111 -0.71 3.78 8.62
CA ASP A 111 -1.45 5.03 8.63
C ASP A 111 -2.70 4.97 9.51
N LEU A 112 -3.17 6.17 9.88
CA LEU A 112 -4.48 6.40 10.47
C LEU A 112 -5.26 7.30 9.53
N PHE A 113 -6.48 6.93 9.18
CA PHE A 113 -7.29 7.68 8.23
C PHE A 113 -8.70 7.98 8.73
N VAL A 114 -9.26 9.05 8.17
CA VAL A 114 -10.68 9.36 8.21
C VAL A 114 -11.20 9.40 6.78
N ALA A 115 -12.25 8.64 6.51
CA ALA A 115 -12.93 8.62 5.23
C ALA A 115 -14.34 9.21 5.37
N TRP A 116 -14.70 10.14 4.48
CA TRP A 116 -16.01 10.76 4.40
C TRP A 116 -16.62 10.55 3.02
N ALA A 117 -17.78 9.89 2.98
CA ALA A 117 -18.56 9.66 1.76
C ALA A 117 -19.86 10.45 1.80
N PRO A 118 -19.86 11.74 1.35
CA PRO A 118 -21.07 12.57 1.32
C PRO A 118 -22.17 11.98 0.43
N SER A 119 -21.79 11.26 -0.61
CA SER A 119 -22.70 10.54 -1.50
C SER A 119 -22.12 9.19 -1.92
N LYS A 120 -22.92 8.37 -2.62
CA LYS A 120 -22.46 7.08 -3.19
C LYS A 120 -21.42 7.25 -4.32
N HIS A 121 -21.27 8.46 -4.84
CA HIS A 121 -20.40 8.78 -5.96
C HIS A 121 -19.14 9.54 -5.55
N VAL A 122 -19.06 10.04 -4.33
CA VAL A 122 -17.94 10.87 -3.87
C VAL A 122 -17.46 10.36 -2.53
N SER A 123 -16.14 10.16 -2.42
CA SER A 123 -15.47 9.94 -1.13
C SER A 123 -14.20 10.77 -1.01
N VAL A 124 -13.95 11.25 0.18
CA VAL A 124 -12.73 11.97 0.58
C VAL A 124 -12.07 11.18 1.69
N THR A 125 -10.78 10.93 1.56
CA THR A 125 -10.00 10.29 2.62
C THR A 125 -8.84 11.20 2.99
N VAL A 126 -8.64 11.41 4.28
CA VAL A 126 -7.45 12.09 4.83
C VAL A 126 -6.77 11.10 5.76
N ALA A 127 -5.46 10.94 5.59
CA ALA A 127 -4.66 10.05 6.42
C ALA A 127 -3.40 10.74 6.93
N TYR A 128 -2.97 10.35 8.12
CA TYR A 128 -1.62 10.59 8.62
C TYR A 128 -0.84 9.29 8.48
N ALA A 129 0.16 9.32 7.60
CA ALA A 129 0.94 8.15 7.23
C ALA A 129 2.35 8.23 7.82
N ASP A 130 2.81 7.12 8.39
CA ASP A 130 4.21 6.84 8.69
C ASP A 130 4.71 5.84 7.63
N LEU A 131 5.56 6.31 6.74
CA LEU A 131 6.09 5.55 5.62
C LEU A 131 7.40 4.85 5.97
N GLY A 132 7.85 4.99 7.23
CA GLY A 132 9.13 4.48 7.68
C GLY A 132 10.30 5.16 7.00
N ASN A 133 11.36 4.40 6.77
CA ASN A 133 12.54 4.90 6.06
C ASN A 133 12.36 4.79 4.56
N ILE A 134 12.77 5.83 3.84
CA ILE A 134 12.77 5.89 2.38
C ILE A 134 14.16 6.27 1.91
N VAL A 135 14.95 5.30 1.45
CA VAL A 135 16.33 5.42 0.97
C VAL A 135 17.24 6.02 2.05
N ILE A 136 17.48 7.34 1.98
CA ILE A 136 18.35 8.10 2.90
C ILE A 136 17.56 8.96 3.91
N ALA A 137 16.23 8.93 3.82
CA ALA A 137 15.35 9.74 4.65
C ALA A 137 14.69 8.86 5.72
N ASP A 138 15.05 9.09 6.98
CA ASP A 138 14.52 8.36 8.13
C ASP A 138 13.17 8.89 8.58
N HIS A 139 12.30 8.02 9.09
CA HIS A 139 11.03 8.35 9.75
C HIS A 139 10.14 9.30 8.94
N GLN A 140 9.92 8.97 7.67
CA GLN A 140 9.09 9.79 6.78
C GLN A 140 7.62 9.75 7.20
N ARG A 141 7.08 10.89 7.59
CA ARG A 141 5.69 11.06 8.00
C ARG A 141 5.03 12.17 7.21
N GLY A 142 3.76 12.01 6.91
CA GLY A 142 3.06 13.01 6.12
C GLY A 142 1.55 12.90 6.18
N LEU A 143 0.91 13.94 5.69
CA LEU A 143 -0.53 13.95 5.45
C LEU A 143 -0.81 13.53 4.01
N TYR A 144 -1.75 12.64 3.85
CA TYR A 144 -2.29 12.20 2.58
C TYR A 144 -3.75 12.64 2.46
N ALA A 145 -4.14 13.13 1.31
CA ALA A 145 -5.54 13.42 0.99
C ALA A 145 -5.90 12.84 -0.38
N SER A 146 -7.05 12.20 -0.49
CA SER A 146 -7.57 11.69 -1.74
C SER A 146 -9.04 12.03 -1.92
N LEU A 147 -9.40 12.32 -3.17
CA LEU A 147 -10.78 12.50 -3.61
C LEU A 147 -11.07 11.43 -4.67
N GLN A 148 -12.12 10.64 -4.44
CA GLN A 148 -12.58 9.66 -5.42
C GLN A 148 -13.99 10.05 -5.88
N VAL A 149 -14.18 10.06 -7.19
CA VAL A 149 -15.47 10.32 -7.84
C VAL A 149 -15.79 9.14 -8.74
N GLY A 150 -16.93 8.49 -8.47
CA GLY A 150 -17.48 7.39 -9.27
C GLY A 150 -18.69 7.87 -10.08
N LEU A 151 -18.88 7.32 -11.26
CA LEU A 151 -20.05 7.55 -12.13
C LEU A 151 -21.13 6.50 -11.90
#